data_2621a6d8f3cb5c5b1a211cd98eca9ff0
#
_entry.id   2621a6d8f3cb5c5b1a211cd98eca9ff0
#
_cell.length_a   1.000
_cell.length_b   1.000
_cell.length_c   1.000
_cell.angle_alpha   90.00
_cell.angle_beta   90.00
_cell.angle_gamma   90.00
#
_symmetry.space_group_name_H-M   'P 1'
#
loop_
_entity.id
_entity.type
_entity.pdbx_description
1 polymer ?
#
loop_
_entity_poly.entity_id
_entity_poly.type
_entity_poly.pdbx_seq_one_letter_code
_entity_poly.pdbx_strand_id
1 'polypeptide(L)'
;MASTVAAFLERKDIEVTFQRYAIDALSAMAQGLFASLLIGTILSTVGDLSGLAFFNQIGTFAKSVAGPAMAIAIGYALHTPPLVLFSLAAVGFAANDAGGAGGPLAVLVVAVVASELGKAVSKETKVDIIVTPAVTILGGCGLALMAAPWIGALASSVGGFIMWATELQPLLMGIVVSVLLSLIHI
;
A
#
# COMPACT_ATOMS: atom_id res chain seq x y z
N MET A 1 -16.76 -14.39 -26.77
CA MET A 1 -16.47 -13.26 -25.85
C MET A 1 -15.54 -13.65 -24.70
N ALA A 2 -15.77 -14.75 -23.99
CA ALA A 2 -14.87 -15.19 -22.88
C ALA A 2 -13.41 -15.42 -23.30
N SER A 3 -13.17 -15.99 -24.49
CA SER A 3 -11.81 -16.23 -25.02
C SER A 3 -11.04 -14.94 -25.34
N THR A 4 -11.74 -13.89 -25.75
CA THR A 4 -11.10 -12.60 -26.10
C THR A 4 -10.68 -11.83 -24.85
N VAL A 5 -11.48 -11.89 -23.78
CA VAL A 5 -11.15 -11.27 -22.48
C VAL A 5 -10.00 -12.02 -21.81
N ALA A 6 -10.02 -13.35 -21.82
CA ALA A 6 -8.92 -14.15 -21.27
C ALA A 6 -7.59 -13.87 -21.96
N ALA A 7 -7.58 -13.82 -23.30
CA ALA A 7 -6.39 -13.48 -24.08
C ALA A 7 -5.90 -12.04 -23.82
N PHE A 8 -6.79 -11.09 -23.54
CA PHE A 8 -6.44 -9.73 -23.16
C PHE A 8 -5.76 -9.71 -21.78
N LEU A 9 -6.35 -10.36 -20.78
CA LEU A 9 -5.80 -10.43 -19.42
C LEU A 9 -4.44 -11.10 -19.40
N GLU A 10 -4.26 -12.19 -20.13
CA GLU A 10 -2.99 -12.88 -20.28
C GLU A 10 -1.93 -11.99 -20.94
N ARG A 11 -2.27 -11.27 -22.02
CA ARG A 11 -1.37 -10.31 -22.67
C ARG A 11 -0.93 -9.18 -21.75
N LYS A 12 -1.75 -8.78 -20.81
CA LYS A 12 -1.50 -7.71 -19.84
C LYS A 12 -0.89 -8.20 -18.53
N ASP A 13 -0.63 -9.49 -18.40
CA ASP A 13 -0.18 -10.11 -17.15
C ASP A 13 -1.10 -9.79 -15.97
N ILE A 14 -2.41 -9.81 -16.21
CA ILE A 14 -3.44 -9.60 -15.20
C ILE A 14 -3.97 -10.96 -14.76
N GLU A 15 -3.48 -11.46 -13.64
CA GLU A 15 -3.90 -12.72 -13.05
C GLU A 15 -4.62 -12.47 -11.73
N VAL A 16 -5.93 -12.66 -11.71
CA VAL A 16 -6.74 -12.48 -10.50
C VAL A 16 -6.63 -13.74 -9.63
N THR A 17 -5.56 -13.82 -8.83
CA THR A 17 -5.33 -14.92 -7.90
C THR A 17 -5.13 -14.38 -6.47
N PHE A 18 -5.58 -15.16 -5.49
CA PHE A 18 -5.37 -14.83 -4.08
C PHE A 18 -3.88 -14.74 -3.74
N GLN A 19 -3.07 -15.63 -4.29
CA GLN A 19 -1.62 -15.62 -4.10
C GLN A 19 -1.04 -14.26 -4.49
N ARG A 20 -1.35 -13.76 -5.69
CA ARG A 20 -0.77 -12.54 -6.25
C ARG A 20 -1.19 -11.28 -5.50
N TYR A 21 -2.48 -11.14 -5.18
CA TYR A 21 -3.01 -9.91 -4.59
C TYR A 21 -2.97 -9.87 -3.07
N ALA A 22 -3.08 -11.03 -2.39
CA ALA A 22 -3.03 -11.06 -0.94
C ALA A 22 -1.64 -11.40 -0.41
N ILE A 23 -0.91 -12.34 -1.02
CA ILE A 23 0.38 -12.79 -0.48
C ILE A 23 1.53 -11.99 -1.07
N ASP A 24 1.67 -11.95 -2.40
CA ASP A 24 2.81 -11.29 -3.04
C ASP A 24 2.74 -9.77 -2.88
N ALA A 25 1.56 -9.16 -3.08
CA ALA A 25 1.36 -7.72 -2.90
C ALA A 25 1.56 -7.28 -1.44
N LEU A 26 1.06 -8.06 -0.46
CA LEU A 26 1.24 -7.76 0.96
C LEU A 26 2.70 -7.89 1.39
N SER A 27 3.40 -8.94 0.91
CA SER A 27 4.82 -9.14 1.16
C SER A 27 5.67 -8.00 0.59
N ALA A 28 5.38 -7.57 -0.62
CA ALA A 28 6.05 -6.44 -1.26
C ALA A 28 5.74 -5.12 -0.53
N MET A 29 4.48 -4.90 -0.13
CA MET A 29 4.10 -3.75 0.68
C MET A 29 4.92 -3.67 1.97
N ALA A 30 5.09 -4.80 2.67
CA ALA A 30 5.89 -4.87 3.88
C ALA A 30 7.35 -4.47 3.64
N GLN A 31 7.96 -4.88 2.52
CA GLN A 31 9.31 -4.45 2.15
C GLN A 31 9.39 -2.94 1.93
N GLY A 32 8.42 -2.34 1.23
CA GLY A 32 8.33 -0.89 1.04
C GLY A 32 8.17 -0.15 2.37
N LEU A 33 7.33 -0.67 3.27
CA LEU A 33 7.12 -0.12 4.60
C LEU A 33 8.41 -0.17 5.45
N PHE A 34 9.11 -1.30 5.45
CA PHE A 34 10.37 -1.45 6.20
C PHE A 34 11.47 -0.54 5.66
N ALA A 35 11.63 -0.48 4.35
CA ALA A 35 12.65 0.36 3.72
C ALA A 35 12.46 1.86 3.98
N SER A 36 11.24 2.31 4.27
CA SER A 36 10.90 3.73 4.48
C SER A 36 10.56 4.03 5.93
N LEU A 37 9.39 3.57 6.41
CA LEU A 37 8.86 3.94 7.72
C LEU A 37 9.73 3.40 8.87
N LEU A 38 10.11 2.11 8.82
CA LEU A 38 10.92 1.50 9.89
C LEU A 38 12.31 2.13 9.97
N ILE A 39 13.01 2.23 8.84
CA ILE A 39 14.34 2.87 8.82
C ILE A 39 14.23 4.35 9.18
N GLY A 40 13.21 5.06 8.70
CA GLY A 40 12.97 6.46 9.07
C GLY A 40 12.74 6.64 10.57
N THR A 41 12.04 5.71 11.22
CA THR A 41 11.81 5.73 12.67
C THR A 41 13.10 5.47 13.43
N ILE A 42 13.90 4.49 13.02
CA ILE A 42 15.20 4.20 13.63
C ILE A 42 16.11 5.42 13.55
N LEU A 43 16.21 6.06 12.38
CA LEU A 43 17.03 7.27 12.20
C LEU A 43 16.54 8.42 13.07
N SER A 44 15.22 8.65 13.16
CA SER A 44 14.67 9.67 14.06
C SER A 44 15.02 9.38 15.53
N THR A 45 14.91 8.12 15.97
CA THR A 45 15.27 7.72 17.34
C THR A 45 16.75 7.93 17.62
N VAL A 46 17.62 7.61 16.68
CA VAL A 46 19.07 7.92 16.80
C VAL A 46 19.30 9.43 16.91
N GLY A 47 18.57 10.22 16.13
CA GLY A 47 18.63 11.68 16.20
C GLY A 47 18.23 12.23 17.56
N ASP A 48 17.12 11.71 18.13
CA ASP A 48 16.63 12.11 19.44
C ASP A 48 17.61 11.75 20.56
N LEU A 49 18.17 10.55 20.52
CA LEU A 49 19.12 10.06 21.53
C LEU A 49 20.50 10.74 21.45
N SER A 50 20.97 11.04 20.24
CA SER A 50 22.27 11.66 20.02
C SER A 50 22.25 13.19 20.08
N GLY A 51 21.07 13.82 20.01
CA GLY A 51 20.92 15.26 19.89
C GLY A 51 21.30 15.82 18.49
N LEU A 52 21.49 14.95 17.50
CA LEU A 52 21.89 15.33 16.14
C LEU A 52 20.65 15.49 15.24
N ALA A 53 20.25 16.75 15.01
CA ALA A 53 19.10 17.09 14.16
C ALA A 53 19.17 16.52 12.73
N PHE A 54 20.37 16.28 12.22
CA PHE A 54 20.61 15.67 10.91
C PHE A 54 19.88 14.31 10.75
N PHE A 55 19.99 13.43 11.73
CA PHE A 55 19.31 12.11 11.69
C PHE A 55 17.80 12.24 11.75
N ASN A 56 17.28 13.20 12.53
CA ASN A 56 15.85 13.49 12.60
C ASN A 56 15.30 13.96 11.25
N GLN A 57 16.05 14.82 10.58
CA GLN A 57 15.66 15.33 9.26
C GLN A 57 15.62 14.22 8.21
N ILE A 58 16.66 13.38 8.13
CA ILE A 58 16.69 12.22 7.22
C ILE A 58 15.58 11.22 7.56
N GLY A 59 15.38 10.92 8.84
CA GLY A 59 14.30 10.05 9.29
C GLY A 59 12.91 10.56 8.88
N THR A 60 12.69 11.88 8.93
CA THR A 60 11.44 12.49 8.46
C THR A 60 11.26 12.34 6.95
N PHE A 61 12.30 12.53 6.14
CA PHE A 61 12.23 12.30 4.69
C PHE A 61 11.89 10.84 4.36
N ALA A 62 12.55 9.89 5.03
CA ALA A 62 12.28 8.48 4.82
C ALA A 62 10.82 8.10 5.19
N LYS A 63 10.30 8.62 6.31
CA LYS A 63 8.91 8.38 6.72
C LYS A 63 7.88 9.01 5.76
N SER A 64 8.17 10.19 5.21
CA SER A 64 7.24 10.89 4.31
C SER A 64 6.98 10.15 3.00
N VAL A 65 7.89 9.30 2.55
CA VAL A 65 7.76 8.51 1.33
C VAL A 65 7.26 7.08 1.57
N ALA A 66 6.76 6.77 2.77
CA ALA A 66 6.29 5.42 3.08
C ALA A 66 5.15 4.95 2.16
N GLY A 67 4.14 5.80 1.92
CA GLY A 67 3.06 5.50 0.97
C GLY A 67 3.56 5.22 -0.45
N PRO A 68 4.33 6.10 -1.06
CA PRO A 68 4.99 5.86 -2.34
C PRO A 68 5.82 4.57 -2.38
N ALA A 69 6.64 4.31 -1.36
CA ALA A 69 7.49 3.13 -1.30
C ALA A 69 6.69 1.83 -1.29
N MET A 70 5.61 1.78 -0.49
CA MET A 70 4.69 0.64 -0.47
C MET A 70 4.03 0.42 -1.83
N ALA A 71 3.48 1.48 -2.45
CA ALA A 71 2.77 1.36 -3.73
C ALA A 71 3.70 0.94 -4.87
N ILE A 72 4.93 1.47 -4.92
CA ILE A 72 5.94 1.05 -5.91
C ILE A 72 6.34 -0.41 -5.69
N ALA A 73 6.54 -0.85 -4.45
CA ALA A 73 6.86 -2.24 -4.13
C ALA A 73 5.75 -3.19 -4.58
N ILE A 74 4.47 -2.85 -4.34
CA ILE A 74 3.30 -3.60 -4.81
C ILE A 74 3.31 -3.67 -6.34
N GLY A 75 3.45 -2.53 -7.02
CA GLY A 75 3.50 -2.48 -8.48
C GLY A 75 4.63 -3.31 -9.06
N TYR A 76 5.80 -3.33 -8.42
CA TYR A 76 6.94 -4.16 -8.82
C TYR A 76 6.60 -5.66 -8.71
N ALA A 77 6.01 -6.09 -7.60
CA ALA A 77 5.58 -7.48 -7.39
C ALA A 77 4.48 -7.91 -8.37
N LEU A 78 3.62 -6.98 -8.80
CA LEU A 78 2.58 -7.21 -9.80
C LEU A 78 3.09 -7.10 -11.25
N HIS A 79 4.39 -6.94 -11.47
CA HIS A 79 5.04 -6.82 -12.79
C HIS A 79 4.48 -5.66 -13.63
N THR A 80 4.20 -4.50 -13.01
CA THR A 80 3.69 -3.36 -13.75
C THR A 80 4.73 -2.75 -14.70
N PRO A 81 4.31 -2.25 -15.88
CA PRO A 81 5.20 -1.50 -16.77
C PRO A 81 5.79 -0.26 -16.06
N PRO A 82 6.99 0.21 -16.45
CA PRO A 82 7.69 1.30 -15.78
C PRO A 82 6.88 2.59 -15.62
N LEU A 83 6.09 2.97 -16.64
CA LEU A 83 5.23 4.17 -16.57
C LEU A 83 4.15 4.05 -15.49
N VAL A 84 3.54 2.87 -15.35
CA VAL A 84 2.57 2.58 -14.29
C VAL A 84 3.28 2.58 -12.95
N LEU A 85 4.42 1.89 -12.84
CA LEU A 85 5.18 1.76 -11.61
C LEU A 85 5.54 3.13 -11.00
N PHE A 86 6.05 4.05 -11.82
CA PHE A 86 6.39 5.40 -11.34
C PHE A 86 5.15 6.23 -10.98
N SER A 87 4.04 6.03 -11.68
CA SER A 87 2.77 6.71 -11.39
C SER A 87 2.17 6.26 -10.05
N LEU A 88 2.45 5.03 -9.62
CA LEU A 88 2.02 4.52 -8.32
C LEU A 88 2.61 5.29 -7.14
N ALA A 89 3.70 6.04 -7.32
CA ALA A 89 4.25 6.90 -6.28
C ALA A 89 3.20 7.94 -5.81
N ALA A 90 2.54 8.61 -6.75
CA ALA A 90 1.50 9.59 -6.44
C ALA A 90 0.26 8.93 -5.82
N VAL A 91 -0.13 7.77 -6.34
CA VAL A 91 -1.26 6.97 -5.84
C VAL A 91 -1.02 6.51 -4.40
N GLY A 92 0.19 5.99 -4.12
CA GLY A 92 0.56 5.55 -2.78
C GLY A 92 0.62 6.69 -1.77
N PHE A 93 1.09 7.87 -2.19
CA PHE A 93 1.05 9.05 -1.35
C PHE A 93 -0.39 9.43 -0.98
N ALA A 94 -1.26 9.56 -1.97
CA ALA A 94 -2.66 9.92 -1.78
C ALA A 94 -3.42 8.90 -0.91
N ALA A 95 -3.21 7.60 -1.15
CA ALA A 95 -3.87 6.54 -0.39
C ALA A 95 -3.41 6.48 1.08
N ASN A 96 -2.11 6.67 1.32
CA ASN A 96 -1.56 6.68 2.67
C ASN A 96 -2.04 7.89 3.48
N ASP A 97 -2.03 9.06 2.86
CA ASP A 97 -2.48 10.32 3.47
C ASP A 97 -3.97 10.27 3.80
N ALA A 98 -4.82 9.92 2.82
CA ALA A 98 -6.26 9.83 3.00
C ALA A 98 -6.71 8.70 3.93
N GLY A 99 -5.92 7.62 4.05
CA GLY A 99 -6.20 6.47 4.92
C GLY A 99 -5.85 6.70 6.39
N GLY A 100 -5.08 7.74 6.72
CA GLY A 100 -4.68 8.05 8.09
C GLY A 100 -4.08 6.84 8.83
N ALA A 101 -4.67 6.44 9.94
CA ALA A 101 -4.21 5.28 10.74
C ALA A 101 -4.24 3.95 9.95
N GLY A 102 -5.14 3.82 8.98
CA GLY A 102 -5.24 2.66 8.07
C GLY A 102 -4.51 2.86 6.74
N GLY A 103 -3.63 3.87 6.64
CA GLY A 103 -2.90 4.22 5.43
C GLY A 103 -2.26 3.05 4.71
N PRO A 104 -1.49 2.16 5.36
CA PRO A 104 -0.92 0.99 4.70
C PRO A 104 -1.94 0.05 4.06
N LEU A 105 -3.07 -0.21 4.71
CA LEU A 105 -4.15 -1.02 4.13
C LEU A 105 -4.82 -0.32 2.95
N ALA A 106 -5.01 0.99 3.04
CA ALA A 106 -5.51 1.79 1.94
C ALA A 106 -4.57 1.75 0.73
N VAL A 107 -3.25 1.87 0.97
CA VAL A 107 -2.24 1.74 -0.08
C VAL A 107 -2.31 0.35 -0.74
N LEU A 108 -2.45 -0.73 0.04
CA LEU A 108 -2.55 -2.08 -0.51
C LEU A 108 -3.70 -2.18 -1.52
N VAL A 109 -4.91 -1.83 -1.10
CA VAL A 109 -6.11 -1.95 -1.94
C VAL A 109 -6.03 -1.03 -3.17
N VAL A 110 -5.68 0.23 -2.94
CA VAL A 110 -5.66 1.23 -4.01
C VAL A 110 -4.53 0.96 -5.01
N ALA A 111 -3.33 0.58 -4.55
CA ALA A 111 -2.19 0.32 -5.44
C ALA A 111 -2.41 -0.94 -6.29
N VAL A 112 -3.02 -1.99 -5.75
CA VAL A 112 -3.40 -3.19 -6.54
C VAL A 112 -4.35 -2.79 -7.67
N VAL A 113 -5.44 -2.09 -7.36
CA VAL A 113 -6.42 -1.67 -8.38
C VAL A 113 -5.80 -0.71 -9.40
N ALA A 114 -5.01 0.28 -8.94
CA ALA A 114 -4.34 1.23 -9.83
C ALA A 114 -3.30 0.56 -10.73
N SER A 115 -2.59 -0.46 -10.22
CA SER A 115 -1.65 -1.27 -11.00
C SER A 115 -2.35 -1.98 -12.14
N GLU A 116 -3.47 -2.65 -11.86
CA GLU A 116 -4.21 -3.39 -12.89
C GLU A 116 -4.87 -2.45 -13.90
N LEU A 117 -5.41 -1.30 -13.47
CA LEU A 117 -5.93 -0.25 -14.36
C LEU A 117 -4.81 0.27 -15.29
N GLY A 118 -3.64 0.57 -14.73
CA GLY A 118 -2.50 1.04 -15.51
C GLY A 118 -2.00 0.01 -16.52
N LYS A 119 -1.91 -1.27 -16.13
CA LYS A 119 -1.56 -2.37 -17.05
C LYS A 119 -2.57 -2.51 -18.19
N ALA A 120 -3.87 -2.42 -17.88
CA ALA A 120 -4.92 -2.53 -18.89
C ALA A 120 -4.80 -1.45 -19.99
N VAL A 121 -4.42 -0.22 -19.63
CA VAL A 121 -4.30 0.90 -20.56
C VAL A 121 -2.92 0.98 -21.23
N SER A 122 -1.87 0.50 -20.58
CA SER A 122 -0.49 0.58 -21.08
C SER A 122 -0.35 -0.03 -22.46
N LYS A 123 0.33 0.68 -23.36
CA LYS A 123 0.59 0.31 -24.76
C LYS A 123 -0.65 0.12 -25.65
N GLU A 124 -1.82 0.64 -25.27
CA GLU A 124 -3.03 0.61 -26.10
C GLU A 124 -3.19 1.90 -26.95
N THR A 125 -2.45 2.95 -26.64
CA THR A 125 -2.53 4.23 -27.34
C THR A 125 -1.20 4.65 -27.95
N LYS A 126 -1.26 5.47 -29.02
CA LYS A 126 -0.04 6.02 -29.68
C LYS A 126 0.71 7.02 -28.79
N VAL A 127 0.05 7.61 -27.79
CA VAL A 127 0.60 8.55 -26.81
C VAL A 127 0.65 7.95 -25.40
N ASP A 128 1.08 6.69 -25.31
CA ASP A 128 1.14 5.89 -24.07
C ASP A 128 1.85 6.60 -22.92
N ILE A 129 2.91 7.37 -23.23
CA ILE A 129 3.70 8.10 -22.25
C ILE A 129 2.90 9.14 -21.44
N ILE A 130 1.79 9.62 -21.96
CA ILE A 130 0.89 10.58 -21.30
C ILE A 130 -0.35 9.87 -20.77
N VAL A 131 -0.96 9.02 -21.59
CA VAL A 131 -2.25 8.39 -21.26
C VAL A 131 -2.12 7.41 -20.10
N THR A 132 -1.13 6.56 -20.13
CA THR A 132 -0.93 5.53 -19.07
C THR A 132 -0.69 6.14 -17.69
N PRO A 133 0.26 7.09 -17.49
CA PRO A 133 0.39 7.77 -16.19
C PRO A 133 -0.85 8.55 -15.79
N ALA A 134 -1.49 9.27 -16.73
CA ALA A 134 -2.68 10.04 -16.42
C ALA A 134 -3.83 9.17 -15.92
N VAL A 135 -4.11 8.06 -16.60
CA VAL A 135 -5.18 7.13 -16.18
C VAL A 135 -4.83 6.47 -14.84
N THR A 136 -3.58 6.05 -14.65
CA THR A 136 -3.13 5.43 -13.39
C THR A 136 -3.26 6.41 -12.22
N ILE A 137 -2.81 7.65 -12.38
CA ILE A 137 -2.88 8.67 -11.31
C ILE A 137 -4.33 9.09 -11.06
N LEU A 138 -5.09 9.45 -12.10
CA LEU A 138 -6.47 9.89 -11.93
C LEU A 138 -7.35 8.77 -11.34
N GLY A 139 -7.24 7.56 -11.87
CA GLY A 139 -7.98 6.41 -11.38
C GLY A 139 -7.54 6.01 -9.97
N GLY A 140 -6.24 5.91 -9.74
CA GLY A 140 -5.68 5.52 -8.44
C GLY A 140 -5.92 6.56 -7.34
N CYS A 141 -5.62 7.84 -7.60
CA CYS A 141 -5.88 8.91 -6.62
C CYS A 141 -7.38 9.15 -6.43
N GLY A 142 -8.19 9.05 -7.48
CA GLY A 142 -9.65 9.12 -7.37
C GLY A 142 -10.20 8.02 -6.46
N LEU A 143 -9.74 6.78 -6.65
CA LEU A 143 -10.09 5.67 -5.79
C LEU A 143 -9.57 5.89 -4.35
N ALA A 144 -8.36 6.42 -4.20
CA ALA A 144 -7.79 6.74 -2.88
C ALA A 144 -8.68 7.71 -2.12
N LEU A 145 -9.07 8.81 -2.72
CA LEU A 145 -9.92 9.83 -2.07
C LEU A 145 -11.31 9.28 -1.69
N MET A 146 -11.84 8.32 -2.45
CA MET A 146 -13.14 7.72 -2.17
C MET A 146 -13.07 6.57 -1.16
N ALA A 147 -12.11 5.66 -1.29
CA ALA A 147 -12.05 4.41 -0.54
C ALA A 147 -11.13 4.48 0.71
N ALA A 148 -10.02 5.23 0.65
CA ALA A 148 -9.05 5.24 1.74
C ALA A 148 -9.61 5.74 3.08
N PRO A 149 -10.49 6.76 3.17
CA PRO A 149 -11.07 7.17 4.44
C PRO A 149 -11.93 6.07 5.09
N TRP A 150 -12.66 5.29 4.31
CA TRP A 150 -13.46 4.17 4.81
C TRP A 150 -12.58 3.04 5.33
N ILE A 151 -11.50 2.72 4.60
CA ILE A 151 -10.50 1.72 5.02
C ILE A 151 -9.82 2.20 6.32
N GLY A 152 -9.47 3.47 6.40
CA GLY A 152 -8.90 4.09 7.60
C GLY A 152 -9.83 4.02 8.81
N ALA A 153 -11.11 4.29 8.62
CA ALA A 153 -12.13 4.19 9.67
C ALA A 153 -12.28 2.74 10.18
N LEU A 154 -12.29 1.75 9.26
CA LEU A 154 -12.32 0.33 9.64
C LEU A 154 -11.07 -0.07 10.43
N ALA A 155 -9.88 0.32 9.97
CA ALA A 155 -8.63 0.04 10.68
C ALA A 155 -8.59 0.68 12.08
N SER A 156 -9.08 1.92 12.21
CA SER A 156 -9.19 2.61 13.50
C SER A 156 -10.17 1.92 14.43
N SER A 157 -11.28 1.40 13.91
CA SER A 157 -12.27 0.65 14.70
C SER A 157 -11.69 -0.65 15.24
N VAL A 158 -10.92 -1.38 14.44
CA VAL A 158 -10.19 -2.59 14.88
C VAL A 158 -9.15 -2.23 15.94
N GLY A 159 -8.38 -1.17 15.74
CA GLY A 159 -7.43 -0.64 16.73
C GLY A 159 -8.09 -0.27 18.05
N GLY A 160 -9.23 0.42 17.99
CA GLY A 160 -10.05 0.76 19.17
C GLY A 160 -10.57 -0.47 19.90
N PHE A 161 -11.00 -1.49 19.17
CA PHE A 161 -11.43 -2.76 19.76
C PHE A 161 -10.28 -3.49 20.48
N ILE A 162 -9.08 -3.49 19.90
CA ILE A 162 -7.88 -4.07 20.50
C ILE A 162 -7.53 -3.32 21.80
N MET A 163 -7.53 -1.98 21.77
CA MET A 163 -7.27 -1.17 22.98
C MET A 163 -8.31 -1.44 24.07
N TRP A 164 -9.59 -1.46 23.73
CA TRP A 164 -10.65 -1.79 24.66
C TRP A 164 -10.49 -3.20 25.28
N ALA A 165 -10.16 -4.20 24.46
CA ALA A 165 -9.90 -5.56 24.94
C ALA A 165 -8.66 -5.63 25.85
N THR A 166 -7.64 -4.78 25.60
CA THR A 166 -6.41 -4.68 26.39
C THR A 166 -6.68 -4.09 27.78
N GLU A 167 -7.60 -3.14 27.89
CA GLU A 167 -7.96 -2.47 29.15
C GLU A 167 -8.83 -3.35 30.06
N LEU A 168 -9.60 -4.30 29.50
CA LEU A 168 -10.57 -5.08 30.25
C LEU A 168 -9.98 -6.15 31.18
N GLN A 169 -8.97 -6.91 30.76
CA GLN A 169 -8.20 -7.84 31.60
C GLN A 169 -7.00 -8.43 30.83
N PRO A 170 -5.84 -8.68 31.49
CA PRO A 170 -4.63 -9.24 30.83
C PRO A 170 -4.84 -10.60 30.16
N LEU A 171 -5.77 -11.40 30.67
CA LEU A 171 -6.05 -12.75 30.17
C LEU A 171 -6.89 -12.70 28.89
N LEU A 172 -7.89 -11.83 28.81
CA LEU A 172 -8.68 -11.58 27.61
C LEU A 172 -7.82 -10.95 26.51
N MET A 173 -6.91 -10.05 26.87
CA MET A 173 -5.92 -9.49 25.94
C MET A 173 -5.09 -10.60 25.27
N GLY A 174 -4.57 -11.55 26.04
CA GLY A 174 -3.78 -12.67 25.51
C GLY A 174 -4.57 -13.50 24.50
N ILE A 175 -5.83 -13.77 24.77
CA ILE A 175 -6.71 -14.54 23.87
C ILE A 175 -7.02 -13.74 22.60
N VAL A 176 -7.44 -12.49 22.70
CA VAL A 176 -7.82 -11.64 21.54
C VAL A 176 -6.62 -11.40 20.64
N VAL A 177 -5.46 -11.06 21.21
CA VAL A 177 -4.23 -10.83 20.44
C VAL A 177 -3.77 -12.13 19.78
N SER A 178 -3.84 -13.28 20.47
CA SER A 178 -3.48 -14.58 19.90
C SER A 178 -4.38 -14.97 18.73
N VAL A 179 -5.69 -14.74 18.83
CA VAL A 179 -6.64 -15.01 17.74
C VAL A 179 -6.39 -14.09 16.55
N LEU A 180 -6.18 -12.79 16.77
CA LEU A 180 -5.92 -11.82 15.70
C LEU A 180 -4.58 -12.11 15.00
N LEU A 181 -3.52 -12.43 15.75
CA LEU A 181 -2.23 -12.81 15.18
C LEU A 181 -2.31 -14.15 14.45
N SER A 182 -3.10 -15.10 14.95
CA SER A 182 -3.34 -16.37 14.26
C SER A 182 -4.06 -16.18 12.92
N LEU A 183 -5.03 -15.27 12.85
CA LEU A 183 -5.73 -14.91 11.61
C LEU A 183 -4.80 -14.26 10.57
N ILE A 184 -3.82 -13.48 11.02
CA ILE A 184 -2.82 -12.84 10.15
C ILE A 184 -1.77 -13.85 9.68
N HIS A 185 -1.51 -14.91 10.46
CA HIS A 185 -0.48 -15.94 10.17
C HIS A 185 -0.98 -17.08 9.26
N ILE A 186 -2.29 -17.22 9.07
CA ILE A 186 -2.90 -18.22 8.17
C ILE A 186 -2.99 -17.66 6.75
#